data_5fdbf3b921ed0305b54058815b1c3987
#
_entry.id   5fdbf3b921ed0305b54058815b1c3987
#
_cell.length_a   1.000
_cell.length_b   1.000
_cell.length_c   1.000
_cell.angle_alpha   90.00
_cell.angle_beta   90.00
_cell.angle_gamma   90.00
#
_symmetry.space_group_name_H-M   'P 1'
#
loop_
_entity.id
_entity.type
_entity.pdbx_description
1 polymer ?
#
loop_
_entity_poly.entity_id
_entity_poly.type
_entity_poly.pdbx_seq_one_letter_code
_entity_poly.pdbx_strand_id
1 'polypeptide(L)'
;MGKLKVSYLPHPIVSVEERHQYLPETLLKEFDTEIFDRSKDALSQLKGREVIVDLGGNIEPELVDVAAEVGVKYIQVQTNGLDHVEVERIIEKGMILAHCPGHLSSVSLAEGAMMFILMLAHDYGNATDQFYAGTVFSANGLEVERRTLTIVGFGASGQQLARRA
;
A
#
# COMPACT_ATOMS: atom_id res chain seq x y z
N MET A 1 13.48 -10.96 -28.17
CA MET A 1 12.50 -9.96 -27.74
C MET A 1 13.17 -9.08 -26.72
N GLY A 2 13.05 -7.74 -26.84
CA GLY A 2 13.55 -6.82 -25.81
C GLY A 2 12.77 -7.00 -24.50
N LYS A 3 13.38 -6.57 -23.37
CA LYS A 3 12.67 -6.53 -22.10
C LYS A 3 11.51 -5.52 -22.17
N LEU A 4 10.39 -5.84 -21.52
CA LEU A 4 9.25 -4.91 -21.36
C LEU A 4 9.69 -3.69 -20.56
N LYS A 5 9.30 -2.50 -21.02
CA LYS A 5 9.72 -1.23 -20.42
C LYS A 5 8.72 -0.78 -19.37
N VAL A 6 9.18 -0.71 -18.14
CA VAL A 6 8.36 -0.43 -16.94
C VAL A 6 8.77 0.90 -16.31
N SER A 7 7.79 1.71 -15.94
CA SER A 7 7.98 2.85 -15.04
C SER A 7 7.47 2.46 -13.65
N TYR A 8 8.32 2.52 -12.64
CA TYR A 8 7.95 2.24 -11.26
C TYR A 8 7.69 3.55 -10.50
N LEU A 9 6.47 3.71 -10.01
CA LEU A 9 6.04 4.87 -9.23
C LEU A 9 6.15 4.56 -7.73
N PRO A 10 7.18 5.07 -7.04
CA PRO A 10 7.29 4.90 -5.59
C PRO A 10 6.24 5.72 -4.86
N HIS A 11 5.89 5.29 -3.65
CA HIS A 11 4.99 6.05 -2.78
C HIS A 11 5.57 7.45 -2.50
N PRO A 12 4.75 8.52 -2.51
CA PRO A 12 5.23 9.90 -2.38
C PRO A 12 6.00 10.20 -1.09
N ILE A 13 5.72 9.46 0.00
CA ILE A 13 6.40 9.62 1.29
C ILE A 13 7.77 8.93 1.35
N VAL A 14 8.10 8.11 0.35
CA VAL A 14 9.42 7.44 0.31
C VAL A 14 10.48 8.43 -0.15
N SER A 15 11.53 8.61 0.64
CA SER A 15 12.64 9.48 0.27
C SER A 15 13.34 9.00 -1.01
N VAL A 16 14.07 9.89 -1.67
CA VAL A 16 14.80 9.56 -2.91
C VAL A 16 15.80 8.42 -2.67
N GLU A 17 16.46 8.44 -1.51
CA GLU A 17 17.45 7.43 -1.12
C GLU A 17 16.83 6.07 -0.84
N GLU A 18 15.58 6.04 -0.36
CA GLU A 18 14.89 4.81 0.02
C GLU A 18 14.10 4.19 -1.14
N ARG A 19 13.91 4.89 -2.26
CA ARG A 19 13.11 4.42 -3.41
C ARG A 19 13.51 3.02 -3.90
N HIS A 20 14.78 2.69 -3.85
CA HIS A 20 15.29 1.40 -4.28
C HIS A 20 14.95 0.24 -3.34
N GLN A 21 14.71 0.50 -2.04
CA GLN A 21 14.43 -0.54 -1.04
C GLN A 21 13.06 -1.21 -1.27
N TYR A 22 12.12 -0.48 -1.87
CA TYR A 22 10.76 -0.96 -2.13
C TYR A 22 10.57 -1.48 -3.56
N LEU A 23 11.59 -1.36 -4.39
CA LEU A 23 11.56 -1.87 -5.75
C LEU A 23 11.86 -3.37 -5.75
N PRO A 24 10.90 -4.23 -6.14
CA PRO A 24 11.13 -5.66 -6.19
C PRO A 24 12.30 -6.01 -7.10
N GLU A 25 13.24 -6.82 -6.61
CA GLU A 25 14.37 -7.28 -7.43
C GLU A 25 13.92 -7.93 -8.74
N THR A 26 12.75 -8.57 -8.75
CA THR A 26 12.16 -9.18 -9.93
C THR A 26 11.92 -8.16 -11.03
N LEU A 27 11.44 -6.95 -10.69
CA LEU A 27 11.25 -5.89 -11.68
C LEU A 27 12.57 -5.48 -12.34
N LEU A 28 13.66 -5.39 -11.59
CA LEU A 28 14.97 -5.05 -12.12
C LEU A 28 15.60 -6.18 -12.97
N LYS A 29 15.34 -7.43 -12.59
CA LYS A 29 15.93 -8.59 -13.30
C LYS A 29 15.18 -8.91 -14.61
N GLU A 30 13.85 -8.90 -14.56
CA GLU A 30 13.00 -9.37 -15.65
C GLU A 30 12.63 -8.27 -16.65
N PHE A 31 12.57 -7.01 -16.22
CA PHE A 31 12.08 -5.89 -17.00
C PHE A 31 13.14 -4.77 -17.14
N ASP A 32 12.95 -3.91 -18.15
CA ASP A 32 13.67 -2.64 -18.29
C ASP A 32 12.95 -1.58 -17.44
N THR A 33 13.32 -1.49 -16.16
CA THR A 33 12.60 -0.71 -15.15
C THR A 33 13.33 0.58 -14.81
N GLU A 34 12.61 1.70 -14.90
CA GLU A 34 13.05 3.01 -14.38
C GLU A 34 12.16 3.48 -13.23
N ILE A 35 12.77 4.14 -12.25
CA ILE A 35 12.06 4.74 -11.13
C ILE A 35 11.57 6.13 -11.56
N PHE A 36 10.25 6.35 -11.45
CA PHE A 36 9.63 7.63 -11.75
C PHE A 36 9.97 8.66 -10.67
N ASP A 37 10.37 9.84 -11.11
CA ASP A 37 10.69 10.99 -10.26
C ASP A 37 9.63 12.07 -10.43
N ARG A 38 8.79 12.26 -9.42
CA ARG A 38 7.68 13.23 -9.45
C ARG A 38 8.13 14.70 -9.58
N SER A 39 9.42 15.00 -9.37
CA SER A 39 9.97 16.34 -9.56
C SER A 39 10.33 16.65 -11.01
N LYS A 40 10.30 15.65 -11.89
CA LYS A 40 10.67 15.77 -13.30
C LYS A 40 9.45 15.69 -14.21
N ASP A 41 9.65 16.12 -15.45
CA ASP A 41 8.62 16.05 -16.48
C ASP A 41 8.14 14.61 -16.72
N ALA A 42 6.83 14.36 -16.55
CA ALA A 42 6.23 13.04 -16.68
C ALA A 42 6.30 12.49 -18.10
N LEU A 43 6.10 13.35 -19.09
CA LEU A 43 6.09 12.95 -20.50
C LEU A 43 7.44 12.38 -20.91
N SER A 44 8.54 13.03 -20.53
CA SER A 44 9.89 12.57 -20.84
C SER A 44 10.23 11.24 -20.19
N GLN A 45 9.76 11.00 -18.97
CA GLN A 45 10.01 9.76 -18.22
C GLN A 45 9.15 8.58 -18.68
N LEU A 46 7.91 8.86 -19.09
CA LEU A 46 7.00 7.80 -19.56
C LEU A 46 7.14 7.48 -21.04
N LYS A 47 7.85 8.29 -21.80
CA LYS A 47 8.03 8.07 -23.24
C LYS A 47 8.66 6.71 -23.54
N GLY A 48 7.92 5.90 -24.30
CA GLY A 48 8.33 4.55 -24.68
C GLY A 48 8.20 3.50 -23.57
N ARG A 49 7.62 3.84 -22.40
CA ARG A 49 7.20 2.88 -21.37
C ARG A 49 5.87 2.25 -21.77
N GLU A 50 5.71 0.98 -21.44
CA GLU A 50 4.52 0.20 -21.78
C GLU A 50 3.66 -0.09 -20.55
N VAL A 51 4.31 -0.11 -19.38
CA VAL A 51 3.71 -0.47 -18.10
C VAL A 51 4.09 0.52 -17.03
N ILE A 52 3.11 0.87 -16.18
CA ILE A 52 3.33 1.56 -14.90
C ILE A 52 3.09 0.56 -13.78
N VAL A 53 4.01 0.48 -12.82
CA VAL A 53 3.84 -0.23 -11.54
C VAL A 53 3.82 0.80 -10.43
N ASP A 54 2.68 0.94 -9.75
CA ASP A 54 2.47 1.92 -8.68
C ASP A 54 2.50 1.28 -7.31
N LEU A 55 3.30 1.81 -6.38
CA LEU A 55 3.39 1.38 -4.97
C LEU A 55 2.39 2.15 -4.07
N GLY A 56 1.19 2.43 -4.56
CA GLY A 56 0.20 3.20 -3.79
C GLY A 56 0.51 4.69 -3.74
N GLY A 57 1.27 5.19 -4.71
CA GLY A 57 1.41 6.61 -4.99
C GLY A 57 0.17 7.11 -5.73
N ASN A 58 -0.16 8.38 -5.59
CA ASN A 58 -1.28 8.95 -6.31
C ASN A 58 -1.04 8.91 -7.82
N ILE A 59 -1.94 8.26 -8.55
CA ILE A 59 -2.01 8.35 -10.01
C ILE A 59 -3.04 9.44 -10.32
N GLU A 60 -2.54 10.66 -10.44
CA GLU A 60 -3.34 11.87 -10.67
C GLU A 60 -3.88 11.91 -12.11
N PRO A 61 -4.99 12.64 -12.37
CA PRO A 61 -5.60 12.72 -13.70
C PRO A 61 -4.61 13.11 -14.81
N GLU A 62 -3.72 14.05 -14.53
CA GLU A 62 -2.70 14.52 -15.47
C GLU A 62 -1.70 13.43 -15.83
N LEU A 63 -1.31 12.59 -14.87
CA LEU A 63 -0.41 11.47 -15.11
C LEU A 63 -1.08 10.40 -15.97
N VAL A 64 -2.39 10.16 -15.77
CA VAL A 64 -3.17 9.24 -16.60
C VAL A 64 -3.21 9.72 -18.06
N ASP A 65 -3.42 11.02 -18.27
CA ASP A 65 -3.44 11.60 -19.62
C ASP A 65 -2.10 11.47 -20.33
N VAL A 66 -1.01 11.81 -19.65
CA VAL A 66 0.35 11.67 -20.19
C VAL A 66 0.67 10.21 -20.49
N ALA A 67 0.31 9.29 -19.58
CA ALA A 67 0.52 7.86 -19.78
C ALA A 67 -0.20 7.34 -21.02
N ALA A 68 -1.44 7.75 -21.25
CA ALA A 68 -2.21 7.39 -22.43
C ALA A 68 -1.61 7.99 -23.70
N GLU A 69 -1.21 9.26 -23.67
CA GLU A 69 -0.60 9.96 -24.81
C GLU A 69 0.68 9.28 -25.30
N VAL A 70 1.53 8.83 -24.38
CA VAL A 70 2.80 8.16 -24.71
C VAL A 70 2.66 6.68 -25.01
N GLY A 71 1.45 6.12 -24.87
CA GLY A 71 1.14 4.73 -25.28
C GLY A 71 1.35 3.68 -24.19
N VAL A 72 1.32 4.07 -22.90
CA VAL A 72 1.22 3.11 -21.79
C VAL A 72 -0.07 2.30 -21.94
N LYS A 73 0.03 0.98 -21.75
CA LYS A 73 -1.08 0.06 -21.95
C LYS A 73 -1.59 -0.57 -20.67
N TYR A 74 -0.76 -0.66 -19.64
CA TYR A 74 -1.05 -1.41 -18.45
C TYR A 74 -0.57 -0.68 -17.20
N ILE A 75 -1.43 -0.63 -16.20
CA ILE A 75 -1.12 -0.06 -14.87
C ILE A 75 -1.37 -1.13 -13.82
N GLN A 76 -0.32 -1.49 -13.08
CA GLN A 76 -0.38 -2.38 -11.94
C GLN A 76 -0.27 -1.58 -10.65
N VAL A 77 -1.33 -1.55 -9.86
CA VAL A 77 -1.33 -0.98 -8.51
C VAL A 77 -0.97 -2.07 -7.51
N GLN A 78 0.03 -1.85 -6.68
CA GLN A 78 0.52 -2.82 -5.68
C GLN A 78 -0.27 -2.80 -4.36
N THR A 79 -1.31 -1.99 -4.27
CA THR A 79 -2.24 -1.96 -3.14
C THR A 79 -3.55 -2.66 -3.47
N ASN A 80 -4.34 -2.98 -2.43
CA ASN A 80 -5.70 -3.49 -2.62
C ASN A 80 -6.70 -2.35 -2.89
N GLY A 81 -6.60 -1.24 -2.15
CA GLY A 81 -7.45 -0.06 -2.35
C GLY A 81 -7.08 0.71 -3.60
N LEU A 82 -8.07 1.30 -4.24
CA LEU A 82 -7.94 2.11 -5.45
C LEU A 82 -8.43 3.56 -5.25
N ASP A 83 -8.66 3.98 -3.99
CA ASP A 83 -9.20 5.31 -3.66
C ASP A 83 -8.31 6.48 -4.11
N HIS A 84 -7.02 6.19 -4.36
CA HIS A 84 -5.99 7.12 -4.82
C HIS A 84 -5.71 7.02 -6.32
N VAL A 85 -6.55 6.32 -7.06
CA VAL A 85 -6.34 6.01 -8.49
C VAL A 85 -7.55 6.45 -9.30
N GLU A 86 -7.32 7.13 -10.39
CA GLU A 86 -8.34 7.60 -11.34
C GLU A 86 -8.85 6.44 -12.21
N VAL A 87 -9.54 5.48 -11.60
CA VAL A 87 -9.96 4.22 -12.22
C VAL A 87 -10.77 4.44 -13.49
N GLU A 88 -11.80 5.28 -13.41
CA GLU A 88 -12.68 5.57 -14.55
C GLU A 88 -11.89 6.16 -15.72
N ARG A 89 -11.03 7.14 -15.44
CA ARG A 89 -10.20 7.80 -16.46
C ARG A 89 -9.23 6.84 -17.13
N ILE A 90 -8.60 5.93 -16.37
CA ILE A 90 -7.70 4.89 -16.91
C ILE A 90 -8.45 4.00 -17.90
N ILE A 91 -9.66 3.57 -17.53
CA ILE A 91 -10.50 2.71 -18.38
C ILE A 91 -10.97 3.47 -19.64
N GLU A 92 -11.41 4.72 -19.49
CA GLU A 92 -11.82 5.58 -20.62
C GLU A 92 -10.69 5.81 -21.62
N LYS A 93 -9.44 5.89 -21.15
CA LYS A 93 -8.26 5.99 -22.01
C LYS A 93 -7.85 4.65 -22.65
N GLY A 94 -8.57 3.57 -22.38
CA GLY A 94 -8.33 2.25 -22.98
C GLY A 94 -7.14 1.49 -22.36
N MET A 95 -6.64 1.92 -21.20
CA MET A 95 -5.58 1.23 -20.48
C MET A 95 -6.17 0.12 -19.59
N ILE A 96 -5.38 -0.93 -19.36
CA ILE A 96 -5.73 -2.02 -18.46
C ILE A 96 -5.24 -1.66 -17.06
N LEU A 97 -6.14 -1.75 -16.08
CA LEU A 97 -5.82 -1.56 -14.66
C LEU A 97 -5.92 -2.89 -13.91
N ALA A 98 -4.90 -3.23 -13.16
CA ALA A 98 -4.93 -4.33 -12.20
C ALA A 98 -4.43 -3.86 -10.82
N HIS A 99 -4.87 -4.54 -9.77
CA HIS A 99 -4.47 -4.26 -8.40
C HIS A 99 -4.20 -5.55 -7.62
N CYS A 100 -3.59 -5.44 -6.44
CA CYS A 100 -3.35 -6.60 -5.60
C CYS A 100 -4.62 -7.00 -4.84
N PRO A 101 -5.03 -8.27 -4.86
CA PRO A 101 -6.21 -8.72 -4.15
C PRO A 101 -5.98 -8.69 -2.62
N GLY A 102 -7.01 -8.28 -1.87
CA GLY A 102 -6.93 -8.01 -0.43
C GLY A 102 -6.52 -9.21 0.43
N HIS A 103 -6.66 -10.44 -0.05
CA HIS A 103 -6.26 -11.63 0.70
C HIS A 103 -4.72 -11.73 0.89
N LEU A 104 -3.92 -11.06 0.07
CA LEU A 104 -2.46 -11.06 0.16
C LEU A 104 -1.94 -10.34 1.41
N SER A 105 -2.66 -9.32 1.90
CA SER A 105 -2.28 -8.53 3.09
C SER A 105 -3.21 -8.71 4.28
N SER A 106 -4.28 -9.48 4.12
CA SER A 106 -5.37 -9.59 5.11
C SER A 106 -4.92 -10.16 6.46
N VAL A 107 -3.97 -11.08 6.46
CA VAL A 107 -3.42 -11.68 7.69
C VAL A 107 -2.70 -10.62 8.51
N SER A 108 -1.73 -9.93 7.92
CA SER A 108 -0.95 -8.88 8.60
C SER A 108 -1.83 -7.74 9.13
N LEU A 109 -2.85 -7.34 8.34
CA LEU A 109 -3.82 -6.33 8.79
C LEU A 109 -4.62 -6.80 10.00
N ALA A 110 -5.07 -8.05 10.01
CA ALA A 110 -5.83 -8.61 11.13
C ALA A 110 -4.96 -8.75 12.40
N GLU A 111 -3.71 -9.13 12.25
CA GLU A 111 -2.75 -9.21 13.35
C GLU A 111 -2.44 -7.83 13.93
N GLY A 112 -2.24 -6.82 13.08
CA GLY A 112 -2.09 -5.43 13.51
C GLY A 112 -3.34 -4.91 14.24
N ALA A 113 -4.54 -5.24 13.75
CA ALA A 113 -5.79 -4.87 14.43
C ALA A 113 -5.90 -5.53 15.82
N MET A 114 -5.59 -6.83 15.94
CA MET A 114 -5.57 -7.51 17.25
C MET A 114 -4.53 -6.89 18.19
N MET A 115 -3.35 -6.58 17.70
CA MET A 115 -2.33 -5.89 18.48
C MET A 115 -2.88 -4.57 19.06
N PHE A 116 -3.49 -3.74 18.23
CA PHE A 116 -4.07 -2.46 18.70
C PHE A 116 -5.22 -2.65 19.67
N ILE A 117 -6.09 -3.63 19.47
CA ILE A 117 -7.17 -3.95 20.40
C ILE A 117 -6.59 -4.30 21.80
N LEU A 118 -5.58 -5.16 21.83
CA LEU A 118 -4.93 -5.55 23.08
C LEU A 118 -4.15 -4.39 23.72
N MET A 119 -3.43 -3.60 22.93
CA MET A 119 -2.71 -2.42 23.43
C MET A 119 -3.67 -1.40 24.06
N LEU A 120 -4.82 -1.16 23.43
CA LEU A 120 -5.84 -0.25 23.97
C LEU A 120 -6.49 -0.85 25.23
N ALA A 121 -6.87 -2.12 25.20
CA ALA A 121 -7.51 -2.79 26.33
C ALA A 121 -6.58 -2.82 27.56
N HIS A 122 -5.31 -3.04 27.39
CA HIS A 122 -4.31 -3.12 28.47
C HIS A 122 -3.62 -1.80 28.79
N ASP A 123 -4.11 -0.69 28.25
CA ASP A 123 -3.54 0.66 28.49
C ASP A 123 -2.01 0.69 28.29
N TYR A 124 -1.57 0.11 27.18
CA TYR A 124 -0.15 -0.12 26.90
C TYR A 124 0.69 1.17 26.97
N GLY A 125 0.16 2.29 26.48
CA GLY A 125 0.85 3.59 26.52
C GLY A 125 1.22 3.98 27.96
N ASN A 126 0.21 4.05 28.83
CA ASN A 126 0.40 4.40 30.23
C ASN A 126 1.25 3.36 30.98
N ALA A 127 1.05 2.07 30.70
CA ALA A 127 1.88 1.00 31.27
C ALA A 127 3.36 1.16 30.93
N THR A 128 3.65 1.54 29.69
CA THR A 128 5.01 1.80 29.21
C THR A 128 5.64 3.01 29.91
N ASP A 129 4.91 4.12 30.00
CA ASP A 129 5.37 5.33 30.65
C ASP A 129 5.68 5.09 32.13
N GLN A 130 4.80 4.39 32.82
CA GLN A 130 4.97 4.02 34.22
C GLN A 130 6.14 3.08 34.45
N PHE A 131 6.34 2.11 33.54
CA PHE A 131 7.49 1.22 33.60
C PHE A 131 8.81 1.98 33.53
N TYR A 132 8.93 2.91 32.58
CA TYR A 132 10.13 3.74 32.46
C TYR A 132 10.31 4.73 33.62
N ALA A 133 9.21 5.15 34.27
CA ALA A 133 9.25 5.95 35.52
C ALA A 133 9.57 5.11 36.77
N GLY A 134 9.80 3.81 36.66
CA GLY A 134 10.08 2.91 37.75
C GLY A 134 8.87 2.54 38.59
N THR A 135 7.64 2.79 38.12
CA THR A 135 6.39 2.46 38.79
C THR A 135 5.83 1.16 38.20
N VAL A 136 5.96 0.07 38.93
CA VAL A 136 5.44 -1.25 38.55
C VAL A 136 4.12 -1.46 39.31
N PHE A 137 3.08 -1.98 38.69
CA PHE A 137 1.75 -2.29 39.26
C PHE A 137 0.70 -1.16 39.29
N SER A 138 0.86 -0.11 38.49
CA SER A 138 -0.12 0.98 38.48
C SER A 138 -0.97 1.05 37.20
N ALA A 139 -0.61 0.34 36.14
CA ALA A 139 -1.43 0.27 34.94
C ALA A 139 -2.59 -0.72 35.11
N ASN A 140 -3.82 -0.22 34.93
CA ASN A 140 -5.05 -1.01 35.04
C ASN A 140 -5.67 -1.14 33.65
N GLY A 141 -5.44 -2.28 32.99
CA GLY A 141 -6.11 -2.61 31.73
C GLY A 141 -7.44 -3.35 31.95
N LEU A 142 -8.07 -3.69 30.83
CA LEU A 142 -9.29 -4.49 30.76
C LEU A 142 -8.98 -5.84 30.11
N GLU A 143 -9.49 -6.92 30.68
CA GLU A 143 -9.49 -8.21 29.99
C GLU A 143 -10.48 -8.19 28.83
N VAL A 144 -10.08 -8.74 27.70
CA VAL A 144 -10.93 -8.86 26.50
C VAL A 144 -11.72 -10.15 26.46
N GLU A 145 -11.43 -11.10 27.35
CA GLU A 145 -12.18 -12.35 27.46
C GLU A 145 -13.68 -12.08 27.62
N ARG A 146 -14.49 -12.79 26.86
CA ARG A 146 -15.97 -12.66 26.85
C ARG A 146 -16.49 -11.26 26.49
N ARG A 147 -15.68 -10.42 25.89
CA ARG A 147 -16.12 -9.13 25.33
C ARG A 147 -16.65 -9.33 23.93
N THR A 148 -17.50 -8.44 23.48
CA THR A 148 -18.05 -8.45 22.14
C THR A 148 -17.19 -7.55 21.25
N LEU A 149 -16.62 -8.11 20.18
CA LEU A 149 -15.97 -7.36 19.10
C LEU A 149 -16.94 -7.16 17.94
N THR A 150 -17.24 -5.92 17.62
CA THR A 150 -18.01 -5.57 16.42
C THR A 150 -17.06 -5.29 15.27
N ILE A 151 -17.23 -5.98 14.17
CA ILE A 151 -16.42 -5.81 12.95
C ILE A 151 -17.28 -5.15 11.88
N VAL A 152 -16.91 -3.93 11.48
CA VAL A 152 -17.55 -3.21 10.39
C VAL A 152 -16.80 -3.52 9.09
N GLY A 153 -17.48 -4.25 8.19
CA GLY A 153 -16.86 -4.80 6.97
C GLY A 153 -16.29 -6.21 7.18
N PHE A 154 -16.82 -7.18 6.42
CA PHE A 154 -16.48 -8.60 6.56
C PHE A 154 -15.82 -9.16 5.29
N GLY A 155 -14.93 -8.35 4.68
CA GLY A 155 -14.06 -8.74 3.58
C GLY A 155 -12.88 -9.58 4.06
N ALA A 156 -11.81 -9.67 3.26
CA ALA A 156 -10.65 -10.52 3.56
C ALA A 156 -10.04 -10.24 4.95
N SER A 157 -9.82 -8.97 5.31
CA SER A 157 -9.23 -8.59 6.60
C SER A 157 -10.18 -8.81 7.77
N GLY A 158 -11.48 -8.46 7.62
CA GLY A 158 -12.49 -8.69 8.66
C GLY A 158 -12.68 -10.16 8.99
N GLN A 159 -12.65 -11.04 7.99
CA GLN A 159 -12.69 -12.49 8.20
C GLN A 159 -11.45 -13.01 8.93
N GLN A 160 -10.26 -12.50 8.61
CA GLN A 160 -9.03 -12.88 9.31
C GLN A 160 -9.01 -12.35 10.76
N LEU A 161 -9.55 -11.16 11.00
CA LEU A 161 -9.71 -10.63 12.35
C LEU A 161 -10.68 -11.47 13.17
N ALA A 162 -11.84 -11.81 12.64
CA ALA A 162 -12.83 -12.65 13.31
C ALA A 162 -12.34 -14.05 13.69
N ARG A 163 -11.36 -14.59 12.96
CA ARG A 163 -10.73 -15.88 13.28
C ARG A 163 -9.74 -15.80 14.44
N ARG A 164 -9.28 -14.60 14.78
CA ARG A 164 -8.27 -14.34 15.82
C ARG A 164 -8.87 -13.81 17.11
N ALA A 165 -10.07 -13.26 17.02
CA ALA A 165 -10.86 -12.77 18.15
C ALA A 165 -11.70 -13.88 18.79
#